data_16a1d72c2ee1f29bd67232a1ab13a6f2
#
_entry.id   16a1d72c2ee1f29bd67232a1ab13a6f2
#
_cell.length_a   1.000
_cell.length_b   1.000
_cell.length_c   1.000
_cell.angle_alpha   90.00
_cell.angle_beta   90.00
_cell.angle_gamma   90.00
#
_symmetry.space_group_name_H-M   'P 1'
#
loop_
_entity.id
_entity.type
_entity.pdbx_description
1 polymer ?
#
loop_
_entity_poly.entity_id
_entity_poly.type
_entity_poly.pdbx_seq_one_letter_code
_entity_poly.pdbx_strand_id
1 'polypeptide(L)'
;MLGLQLATDPRWVNIVEKNIGEILTDHAYCEQKAASNAISIVVGWPQHTDLVDTMLSIAKEELSHFEMVHQKIKERGFSLGFERKDEYVNDLYKFMRKGHKREIVLIDRLLFAAMVEARSCERFKTLSENIADEDLRNFYRELMISEASHYTTFLGFARKYG
;
A
#
# COMPACT_ATOMS: atom_id res chain seq x y z
N MET A 1 -13.57 7.67 3.18
CA MET A 1 -13.32 6.81 2.02
C MET A 1 -12.78 5.47 2.51
N LEU A 2 -13.28 4.35 1.97
CA LEU A 2 -12.88 2.98 2.35
C LEU A 2 -12.83 2.73 3.89
N GLY A 3 -13.81 3.24 4.62
CA GLY A 3 -13.93 3.06 6.08
C GLY A 3 -13.00 3.92 6.94
N LEU A 4 -12.09 4.70 6.37
CA LEU A 4 -11.22 5.61 7.11
C LEU A 4 -12.02 6.74 7.77
N GLN A 5 -11.76 6.99 9.05
CA GLN A 5 -12.43 8.04 9.84
C GLN A 5 -11.74 9.41 9.70
N LEU A 6 -10.43 9.41 9.47
CA LEU A 6 -9.62 10.62 9.34
C LEU A 6 -9.05 10.73 7.93
N ALA A 7 -9.44 11.78 7.22
CA ALA A 7 -8.88 12.13 5.93
C ALA A 7 -7.46 12.70 6.08
N THR A 8 -6.66 12.56 5.03
CA THR A 8 -5.36 13.26 4.94
C THR A 8 -5.60 14.77 4.87
N ASP A 9 -4.83 15.53 5.64
CA ASP A 9 -4.89 17.01 5.59
C ASP A 9 -4.54 17.49 4.17
N PRO A 10 -5.40 18.28 3.49
CA PRO A 10 -5.12 18.76 2.13
C PRO A 10 -3.80 19.52 2.00
N ARG A 11 -3.32 20.15 3.08
CA ARG A 11 -2.01 20.84 3.12
C ARG A 11 -0.83 19.91 2.89
N TRP A 12 -1.03 18.59 3.07
CA TRP A 12 -0.02 17.58 2.78
C TRP A 12 0.43 17.62 1.31
N VAL A 13 -0.44 17.95 0.35
CA VAL A 13 -0.07 18.10 -1.07
C VAL A 13 1.05 19.12 -1.25
N ASN A 14 1.01 20.24 -0.53
CA ASN A 14 2.08 21.26 -0.59
C ASN A 14 3.44 20.72 -0.08
N ILE A 15 3.42 19.75 0.86
CA ILE A 15 4.63 19.10 1.35
C ILE A 15 5.16 18.14 0.27
N VAL A 16 4.26 17.40 -0.39
CA VAL A 16 4.61 16.49 -1.48
C VAL A 16 5.27 17.25 -2.64
N GLU A 17 4.67 18.36 -3.09
CA GLU A 17 5.18 19.17 -4.20
C GLU A 17 6.58 19.73 -3.95
N LYS A 18 6.90 20.05 -2.69
CA LYS A 18 8.24 20.52 -2.29
C LYS A 18 9.29 19.40 -2.16
N ASN A 19 8.84 18.14 -2.06
CA ASN A 19 9.69 16.99 -1.73
C ASN A 19 9.41 15.79 -2.64
N ILE A 20 9.09 16.01 -3.92
CA ILE A 20 8.64 14.96 -4.85
C ILE A 20 9.58 13.75 -4.87
N GLY A 21 10.90 13.96 -4.95
CA GLY A 21 11.88 12.86 -5.00
C GLY A 21 11.87 11.98 -3.76
N GLU A 22 11.71 12.57 -2.56
CA GLU A 22 11.61 11.83 -1.30
C GLU A 22 10.28 11.09 -1.17
N ILE A 23 9.19 11.73 -1.56
CA ILE A 23 7.83 11.13 -1.51
C ILE A 23 7.72 9.95 -2.50
N LEU A 24 8.26 10.08 -3.71
CA LEU A 24 8.32 8.97 -4.65
C LEU A 24 9.21 7.83 -4.12
N THR A 25 10.31 8.14 -3.45
CA THR A 25 11.16 7.13 -2.79
C THR A 25 10.41 6.39 -1.70
N ASP A 26 9.71 7.09 -0.83
CA ASP A 26 8.88 6.47 0.21
C ASP A 26 7.78 5.61 -0.40
N HIS A 27 7.12 6.10 -1.47
CA HIS A 27 6.11 5.37 -2.21
C HIS A 27 6.69 4.06 -2.78
N ALA A 28 7.83 4.10 -3.47
CA ALA A 28 8.47 2.89 -4.00
C ALA A 28 8.69 1.83 -2.90
N TYR A 29 9.17 2.24 -1.72
CA TYR A 29 9.34 1.30 -0.60
C TYR A 29 8.01 0.83 0.01
N CYS A 30 6.93 1.59 -0.08
CA CYS A 30 5.60 1.11 0.30
C CYS A 30 5.16 -0.05 -0.60
N GLU A 31 5.32 0.06 -1.92
CA GLU A 31 5.01 -1.01 -2.88
C GLU A 31 5.86 -2.26 -2.64
N GLN A 32 7.17 -2.08 -2.41
CA GLN A 32 8.06 -3.19 -2.08
C GLN A 32 7.62 -3.91 -0.80
N LYS A 33 7.20 -3.17 0.23
CA LYS A 33 6.70 -3.75 1.50
C LYS A 33 5.37 -4.47 1.30
N ALA A 34 4.47 -3.93 0.48
CA ALA A 34 3.20 -4.56 0.15
C ALA A 34 3.44 -5.91 -0.56
N ALA A 35 4.35 -5.95 -1.56
CA ALA A 35 4.77 -7.19 -2.21
C ALA A 35 5.35 -8.20 -1.22
N SER A 36 6.26 -7.76 -0.35
CA SER A 36 6.88 -8.62 0.69
C SER A 36 5.85 -9.15 1.68
N ASN A 37 4.86 -8.33 2.08
CA ASN A 37 3.78 -8.74 2.95
C ASN A 37 2.92 -9.83 2.29
N ALA A 38 2.54 -9.67 1.02
CA ALA A 38 1.79 -10.66 0.28
C ALA A 38 2.54 -12.01 0.21
N ILE A 39 3.83 -12.00 -0.11
CA ILE A 39 4.68 -13.21 -0.10
C ILE A 39 4.76 -13.83 1.29
N SER A 40 4.85 -13.03 2.35
CA SER A 40 4.91 -13.55 3.71
C SER A 40 3.60 -14.22 4.15
N ILE A 41 2.44 -13.81 3.60
CA ILE A 41 1.16 -14.48 3.79
C ILE A 41 1.17 -15.85 3.09
N VAL A 42 1.70 -15.94 1.86
CA VAL A 42 1.89 -17.23 1.15
C VAL A 42 2.70 -18.20 2.00
N VAL A 43 3.83 -17.76 2.53
CA VAL A 43 4.71 -18.60 3.37
C VAL A 43 4.01 -19.02 4.67
N GLY A 44 3.22 -18.13 5.26
CA GLY A 44 2.52 -18.39 6.51
C GLY A 44 1.35 -19.38 6.37
N TRP A 45 0.64 -19.37 5.23
CA TRP A 45 -0.62 -20.10 5.04
C TRP A 45 -0.70 -20.85 3.70
N PRO A 46 0.28 -21.72 3.38
CA PRO A 46 0.36 -22.39 2.08
C PRO A 46 -0.79 -23.38 1.81
N GLN A 47 -1.54 -23.75 2.85
CA GLN A 47 -2.69 -24.66 2.73
C GLN A 47 -3.93 -24.02 2.11
N HIS A 48 -4.01 -22.68 2.03
CA HIS A 48 -5.12 -21.94 1.43
C HIS A 48 -4.79 -21.56 -0.02
N THR A 49 -5.00 -22.49 -0.96
CA THR A 49 -4.59 -22.33 -2.37
C THR A 49 -5.10 -21.06 -3.02
N ASP A 50 -6.38 -20.73 -2.82
CA ASP A 50 -6.98 -19.52 -3.37
C ASP A 50 -6.37 -18.23 -2.80
N LEU A 51 -6.02 -18.23 -1.51
CA LEU A 51 -5.28 -17.13 -0.88
C LEU A 51 -3.86 -17.04 -1.47
N VAL A 52 -3.18 -18.17 -1.63
CA VAL A 52 -1.83 -18.23 -2.22
C VAL A 52 -1.83 -17.64 -3.63
N ASP A 53 -2.74 -18.10 -4.50
CA ASP A 53 -2.84 -17.62 -5.88
C ASP A 53 -3.11 -16.11 -5.94
N THR A 54 -4.01 -15.62 -5.09
CA THR A 54 -4.34 -14.19 -5.01
C THR A 54 -3.18 -13.37 -4.49
N MET A 55 -2.50 -13.81 -3.42
CA MET A 55 -1.34 -13.10 -2.85
C MET A 55 -0.16 -13.05 -3.84
N LEU A 56 0.06 -14.11 -4.62
CA LEU A 56 1.07 -14.10 -5.69
C LEU A 56 0.72 -13.10 -6.79
N SER A 57 -0.56 -12.96 -7.14
CA SER A 57 -1.01 -11.94 -8.10
C SER A 57 -0.76 -10.53 -7.56
N ILE A 58 -1.17 -10.25 -6.32
CA ILE A 58 -0.94 -8.96 -5.66
C ILE A 58 0.57 -8.66 -5.59
N ALA A 59 1.40 -9.60 -5.16
CA ALA A 59 2.84 -9.38 -5.05
C ALA A 59 3.49 -8.98 -6.39
N LYS A 60 3.04 -9.57 -7.51
CA LYS A 60 3.53 -9.20 -8.84
C LYS A 60 3.06 -7.79 -9.24
N GLU A 61 1.82 -7.45 -8.93
CA GLU A 61 1.25 -6.13 -9.20
C GLU A 61 1.99 -5.04 -8.40
N GLU A 62 2.24 -5.26 -7.10
CA GLU A 62 3.00 -4.33 -6.26
C GLU A 62 4.45 -4.13 -6.72
N LEU A 63 5.10 -5.19 -7.21
CA LEU A 63 6.43 -5.05 -7.81
C LEU A 63 6.38 -4.26 -9.13
N SER A 64 5.32 -4.40 -9.91
CA SER A 64 5.08 -3.57 -11.10
C SER A 64 4.87 -2.10 -10.70
N HIS A 65 4.11 -1.82 -9.64
CA HIS A 65 3.96 -0.47 -9.10
C HIS A 65 5.29 0.11 -8.66
N PHE A 66 6.12 -0.66 -7.96
CA PHE A 66 7.48 -0.25 -7.62
C PHE A 66 8.28 0.17 -8.86
N GLU A 67 8.25 -0.64 -9.93
CA GLU A 67 8.93 -0.32 -11.19
C GLU A 67 8.40 0.98 -11.81
N MET A 68 7.08 1.18 -11.80
CA MET A 68 6.44 2.41 -12.30
C MET A 68 6.89 3.63 -11.49
N VAL A 69 6.89 3.55 -10.16
CA VAL A 69 7.36 4.64 -9.28
C VAL A 69 8.83 4.93 -9.52
N HIS A 70 9.66 3.88 -9.61
CA HIS A 70 11.09 4.03 -9.90
C HIS A 70 11.35 4.70 -11.26
N GLN A 71 10.53 4.40 -12.27
CA GLN A 71 10.60 5.10 -13.54
C GLN A 71 10.25 6.59 -13.40
N LYS A 72 9.20 6.94 -12.63
CA LYS A 72 8.86 8.34 -12.33
C LYS A 72 9.96 9.10 -11.60
N ILE A 73 10.71 8.42 -10.72
CA ILE A 73 11.90 8.97 -10.05
C ILE A 73 12.96 9.35 -11.10
N LYS A 74 13.31 8.42 -12.02
CA LYS A 74 14.32 8.64 -13.06
C LYS A 74 13.93 9.74 -14.04
N GLU A 75 12.68 9.76 -14.50
CA GLU A 75 12.16 10.76 -15.44
C GLU A 75 12.26 12.19 -14.89
N ARG A 76 12.25 12.34 -13.56
CA ARG A 76 12.40 13.63 -12.89
C ARG A 76 13.84 13.96 -12.47
N GLY A 77 14.81 13.15 -12.90
CA GLY A 77 16.25 13.37 -12.62
C GLY A 77 16.63 13.06 -11.16
N PHE A 78 15.78 12.35 -10.41
CA PHE A 78 16.10 11.89 -9.06
C PHE A 78 16.72 10.49 -9.09
N SER A 79 17.32 10.12 -7.98
CA SER A 79 17.77 8.75 -7.69
C SER A 79 16.90 8.16 -6.58
N LEU A 80 16.65 6.86 -6.62
CA LEU A 80 16.01 6.15 -5.51
C LEU A 80 16.88 6.31 -4.25
N GLY A 81 16.32 6.94 -3.24
CA GLY A 81 16.98 7.15 -1.95
C GLY A 81 16.92 5.92 -1.04
N PHE A 82 17.40 6.06 0.19
CA PHE A 82 17.26 5.02 1.20
C PHE A 82 15.83 5.00 1.79
N GLU A 83 15.42 3.80 2.22
CA GLU A 83 14.17 3.62 2.93
C GLU A 83 14.10 4.47 4.20
N ARG A 84 12.96 5.11 4.42
CA ARG A 84 12.64 5.83 5.67
C ARG A 84 11.63 5.05 6.50
N LYS A 85 11.59 5.31 7.81
CA LYS A 85 10.61 4.68 8.70
C LYS A 85 9.22 5.23 8.40
N ASP A 86 8.27 4.32 8.25
CA ASP A 86 6.84 4.64 8.14
C ASP A 86 6.18 4.51 9.53
N GLU A 87 5.92 5.65 10.17
CA GLU A 87 5.32 5.68 11.52
C GLU A 87 3.88 5.14 11.50
N TYR A 88 3.10 5.40 10.44
CA TYR A 88 1.74 4.92 10.32
C TYR A 88 1.69 3.38 10.29
N VAL A 89 2.52 2.76 9.46
CA VAL A 89 2.62 1.30 9.38
C VAL A 89 3.07 0.71 10.71
N ASN A 90 4.06 1.33 11.37
CA ASN A 90 4.53 0.88 12.67
C ASN A 90 3.45 1.00 13.77
N ASP A 91 2.63 2.03 13.73
CA ASP A 91 1.53 2.20 14.68
C ASP A 91 0.43 1.15 14.44
N LEU A 92 0.06 0.89 13.18
CA LEU A 92 -0.87 -0.19 12.86
C LEU A 92 -0.37 -1.56 13.33
N TYR A 93 0.94 -1.82 13.23
CA TYR A 93 1.53 -3.08 13.66
C TYR A 93 1.34 -3.37 15.16
N LYS A 94 1.21 -2.32 15.99
CA LYS A 94 0.95 -2.45 17.43
C LYS A 94 -0.42 -3.04 17.76
N PHE A 95 -1.39 -2.94 16.85
CA PHE A 95 -2.73 -3.51 17.01
C PHE A 95 -2.83 -4.99 16.65
N MET A 96 -1.79 -5.56 16.02
CA MET A 96 -1.78 -6.98 15.69
C MET A 96 -1.62 -7.83 16.96
N ARG A 97 -2.52 -8.79 17.14
CA ARG A 97 -2.53 -9.71 18.28
C ARG A 97 -1.33 -10.67 18.22
N LYS A 98 -0.65 -10.84 19.35
CA LYS A 98 0.50 -11.75 19.47
C LYS A 98 0.08 -13.01 20.25
N GLY A 99 0.65 -14.17 19.89
CA GLY A 99 0.45 -15.43 20.64
C GLY A 99 -0.93 -16.08 20.47
N HIS A 100 -1.70 -15.67 19.46
CA HIS A 100 -3.00 -16.25 19.13
C HIS A 100 -2.91 -17.39 18.13
N LYS A 101 -4.05 -18.11 17.92
CA LYS A 101 -4.18 -19.15 16.88
C LYS A 101 -3.83 -18.60 15.50
N ARG A 102 -3.31 -19.46 14.62
CA ARG A 102 -2.84 -19.06 13.28
C ARG A 102 -3.90 -18.35 12.44
N GLU A 103 -5.17 -18.76 12.57
CA GLU A 103 -6.30 -18.17 11.85
C GLU A 103 -6.54 -16.72 12.30
N ILE A 104 -6.47 -16.45 13.61
CA ILE A 104 -6.60 -15.09 14.15
C ILE A 104 -5.47 -14.19 13.66
N VAL A 105 -4.24 -14.72 13.63
CA VAL A 105 -3.08 -13.99 13.11
C VAL A 105 -3.25 -13.71 11.61
N LEU A 106 -3.80 -14.63 10.83
CA LEU A 106 -4.12 -14.41 9.42
C LEU A 106 -5.11 -13.27 9.24
N ILE A 107 -6.21 -13.28 10.00
CA ILE A 107 -7.24 -12.24 9.93
C ILE A 107 -6.62 -10.88 10.26
N ASP A 108 -5.81 -10.78 11.33
CA ASP A 108 -5.15 -9.53 11.70
C ASP A 108 -4.22 -9.03 10.59
N ARG A 109 -3.48 -9.92 9.93
CA ARG A 109 -2.61 -9.56 8.81
C ARG A 109 -3.37 -9.07 7.59
N LEU A 110 -4.49 -9.70 7.26
CA LEU A 110 -5.35 -9.29 6.16
C LEU A 110 -6.02 -7.94 6.44
N LEU A 111 -6.49 -7.72 7.67
CA LEU A 111 -7.04 -6.42 8.09
C LEU A 111 -5.98 -5.32 8.10
N PHE A 112 -4.76 -5.63 8.59
CA PHE A 112 -3.64 -4.71 8.54
C PHE A 112 -3.32 -4.29 7.09
N ALA A 113 -3.21 -5.26 6.17
CA ALA A 113 -2.99 -4.98 4.76
C ALA A 113 -4.12 -4.10 4.19
N ALA A 114 -5.39 -4.46 4.44
CA ALA A 114 -6.53 -3.66 4.00
C ALA A 114 -6.49 -2.20 4.50
N MET A 115 -6.05 -1.97 5.74
CA MET A 115 -5.92 -0.60 6.28
C MET A 115 -4.79 0.19 5.62
N VAL A 116 -3.69 -0.46 5.27
CA VAL A 116 -2.59 0.16 4.51
C VAL A 116 -3.11 0.56 3.13
N GLU A 117 -3.75 -0.36 2.39
CA GLU A 117 -4.33 -0.07 1.06
C GLU A 117 -5.37 1.06 1.11
N ALA A 118 -6.24 1.06 2.12
CA ALA A 118 -7.20 2.15 2.28
C ALA A 118 -6.53 3.51 2.44
N ARG A 119 -5.41 3.58 3.19
CA ARG A 119 -4.65 4.83 3.38
C ARG A 119 -3.91 5.23 2.10
N SER A 120 -3.29 4.28 1.40
CA SER A 120 -2.64 4.52 0.10
C SER A 120 -3.66 5.05 -0.91
N CYS A 121 -4.80 4.36 -1.07
CA CYS A 121 -5.88 4.77 -1.95
C CYS A 121 -6.39 6.20 -1.66
N GLU A 122 -6.56 6.58 -0.39
CA GLU A 122 -7.00 7.91 0.03
C GLU A 122 -5.94 8.98 -0.29
N ARG A 123 -4.65 8.70 -0.03
CA ARG A 123 -3.54 9.59 -0.37
C ARG A 123 -3.40 9.77 -1.88
N PHE A 124 -3.48 8.68 -2.66
CA PHE A 124 -3.43 8.74 -4.13
C PHE A 124 -4.61 9.53 -4.71
N LYS A 125 -5.81 9.37 -4.14
CA LYS A 125 -6.94 10.22 -4.49
C LYS A 125 -6.63 11.70 -4.25
N THR A 126 -6.13 12.05 -3.07
CA THR A 126 -5.79 13.42 -2.72
C THR A 126 -4.76 14.01 -3.69
N LEU A 127 -3.73 13.24 -4.07
CA LEU A 127 -2.73 13.66 -5.04
C LEU A 127 -3.32 13.78 -6.45
N SER A 128 -4.12 12.81 -6.89
CA SER A 128 -4.75 12.81 -8.22
C SER A 128 -5.72 13.98 -8.44
N GLU A 129 -6.23 14.56 -7.39
CA GLU A 129 -7.16 15.69 -7.44
C GLU A 129 -6.46 17.06 -7.29
N ASN A 130 -5.31 17.14 -6.60
CA ASN A 130 -4.77 18.40 -6.12
C ASN A 130 -3.31 18.69 -6.52
N ILE A 131 -2.49 17.71 -6.92
CA ILE A 131 -1.11 17.97 -7.32
C ILE A 131 -1.05 18.72 -8.66
N ALA A 132 -0.15 19.71 -8.78
CA ALA A 132 -0.04 20.53 -9.98
C ALA A 132 0.52 19.75 -11.20
N ASP A 133 1.43 18.80 -10.98
CA ASP A 133 2.04 17.96 -12.01
C ASP A 133 0.98 17.01 -12.61
N GLU A 134 0.62 17.24 -13.88
CA GLU A 134 -0.42 16.47 -14.59
C GLU A 134 -0.04 15.00 -14.80
N ASP A 135 1.22 14.71 -15.04
CA ASP A 135 1.71 13.34 -15.21
C ASP A 135 1.57 12.55 -13.89
N LEU A 136 1.96 13.14 -12.75
CA LEU A 136 1.74 12.54 -11.44
C LEU A 136 0.26 12.43 -11.08
N ARG A 137 -0.56 13.40 -11.49
CA ARG A 137 -2.01 13.34 -11.27
C ARG A 137 -2.65 12.12 -11.93
N ASN A 138 -2.30 11.86 -13.17
CA ASN A 138 -2.78 10.69 -13.91
C ASN A 138 -2.23 9.39 -13.33
N PHE A 139 -0.94 9.35 -13.02
CA PHE A 139 -0.28 8.24 -12.38
C PHE A 139 -0.96 7.83 -11.05
N TYR A 140 -1.19 8.77 -10.14
CA TYR A 140 -1.86 8.47 -8.88
C TYR A 140 -3.33 8.10 -9.03
N ARG A 141 -4.00 8.55 -10.11
CA ARG A 141 -5.37 8.11 -10.42
C ARG A 141 -5.43 6.64 -10.81
N GLU A 142 -4.47 6.15 -11.56
CA GLU A 142 -4.37 4.74 -11.95
C GLU A 142 -4.09 3.87 -10.71
N LEU A 143 -3.09 4.21 -9.92
CA LEU A 143 -2.76 3.46 -8.71
C LEU A 143 -3.90 3.44 -7.69
N MET A 144 -4.64 4.53 -7.53
CA MET A 144 -5.80 4.58 -6.62
C MET A 144 -6.81 3.46 -6.91
N ILE A 145 -7.00 3.10 -8.18
CA ILE A 145 -7.93 2.03 -8.59
C ILE A 145 -7.40 0.68 -8.13
N SER A 146 -6.12 0.42 -8.31
CA SER A 146 -5.46 -0.80 -7.87
C SER A 146 -5.55 -0.97 -6.34
N GLU A 147 -5.18 0.05 -5.57
CA GLU A 147 -5.25 0.04 -4.10
C GLU A 147 -6.67 -0.23 -3.58
N ALA A 148 -7.69 0.34 -4.23
CA ALA A 148 -9.10 0.06 -3.89
C ALA A 148 -9.47 -1.41 -4.14
N SER A 149 -8.91 -2.04 -5.18
CA SER A 149 -9.09 -3.46 -5.48
C SER A 149 -8.40 -4.34 -4.44
N HIS A 150 -7.15 -4.03 -4.09
CA HIS A 150 -6.40 -4.74 -3.04
C HIS A 150 -7.12 -4.65 -1.69
N TYR A 151 -7.59 -3.47 -1.31
CA TYR A 151 -8.38 -3.29 -0.09
C TYR A 151 -9.59 -4.23 -0.03
N THR A 152 -10.39 -4.29 -1.10
CA THR A 152 -11.59 -5.16 -1.14
C THR A 152 -11.22 -6.63 -1.11
N THR A 153 -10.12 -7.01 -1.74
CA THR A 153 -9.60 -8.37 -1.77
C THR A 153 -9.17 -8.82 -0.38
N PHE A 154 -8.36 -8.02 0.32
CA PHE A 154 -7.93 -8.33 1.69
C PHE A 154 -9.11 -8.43 2.66
N LEU A 155 -10.10 -7.52 2.58
CA LEU A 155 -11.32 -7.61 3.39
C LEU A 155 -12.16 -8.85 3.06
N GLY A 156 -12.23 -9.24 1.80
CA GLY A 156 -12.92 -10.46 1.36
C GLY A 156 -12.33 -11.71 2.05
N PHE A 157 -11.01 -11.85 2.03
CA PHE A 157 -10.32 -12.94 2.72
C PHE A 157 -10.43 -12.84 4.24
N ALA A 158 -10.34 -11.66 4.83
CA ALA A 158 -10.52 -11.49 6.28
C ALA A 158 -11.90 -11.96 6.73
N ARG A 159 -12.97 -11.67 5.96
CA ARG A 159 -14.33 -12.18 6.23
C ARG A 159 -14.48 -13.67 6.00
N LYS A 160 -13.77 -14.24 5.02
CA LYS A 160 -13.82 -15.66 4.71
C LYS A 160 -13.23 -16.53 5.82
N TYR A 161 -12.18 -16.04 6.48
CA TYR A 161 -11.47 -16.77 7.55
C TYR A 161 -11.87 -16.34 8.97
N GLY A 162 -12.66 -15.28 9.14
CA GLY A 162 -13.20 -14.77 10.41
C GLY A 162 -14.66 -15.07 10.55
#